data_1df96325719a6cdfce588c980a5100cd
#
_entry.id   1df96325719a6cdfce588c980a5100cd
#
_cell.length_a   1.000
_cell.length_b   1.000
_cell.length_c   1.000
_cell.angle_alpha   90.00
_cell.angle_beta   90.00
_cell.angle_gamma   90.00
#
_symmetry.space_group_name_H-M   'P 1'
#
loop_
_entity.id
_entity.type
_entity.pdbx_description
1 polymer ?
#
loop_
_entity_poly.entity_id
_entity_poly.type
_entity_poly.pdbx_seq_one_letter_code
_entity_poly.pdbx_strand_id
1 'polypeptide(L)'
;MSWRSQRLFAVVAVLAIAAACGGTTPSSSGGGTVSLKIMVGGLNKQIYLPNMLAQQLGYFKAENLDVTLIDEGSGQASEEEVVAGNVDAGSGAYVHPMVLNTLGKKIETICQFGIAPGEAEVVDASLTNISSAKDLNGKNLGVTDIGSGTHVLTQAILGTAGLDPTKSHYVAVGAGDTFIAAIQQHKIAAGMTTFPTISRLVNSGKGKILVSLLTPADTRAALGGDYPFIGIFAKNDWVNSNKDVAQRLVNAYVKTLQFIHSHTAAEIADKMPADYYAGDKAAYVADLQSQLGIFGTDCRMPAGGPENVQRIQQQFVASYKGKSANLSETYTNEFADKAS
;
A
#
# COMPACT_ATOMS: atom_id res chain seq x y z
N MET A 1 -40.85 70.98 -22.39
CA MET A 1 -39.78 71.98 -22.34
C MET A 1 -38.49 71.24 -22.43
N SER A 2 -37.93 71.09 -23.67
CA SER A 2 -36.90 71.92 -24.31
C SER A 2 -35.56 71.84 -23.56
N TRP A 3 -34.45 71.50 -24.11
CA TRP A 3 -33.78 71.65 -25.40
C TRP A 3 -32.48 70.85 -25.38
N ARG A 4 -32.17 69.98 -26.38
CA ARG A 4 -31.20 70.14 -27.47
C ARG A 4 -29.84 70.74 -27.08
N SER A 5 -28.77 69.97 -27.30
CA SER A 5 -27.85 70.24 -28.40
C SER A 5 -26.73 69.16 -28.53
N GLN A 6 -26.55 68.81 -29.78
CA GLN A 6 -25.44 68.00 -30.33
C GLN A 6 -24.14 68.82 -30.33
N ARG A 7 -22.98 68.11 -30.28
CA ARG A 7 -21.81 68.43 -31.16
C ARG A 7 -20.90 67.19 -31.35
N LEU A 8 -20.72 66.84 -32.60
CA LEU A 8 -19.67 66.00 -33.19
C LEU A 8 -18.28 66.67 -33.05
N PHE A 9 -17.24 65.91 -33.05
CA PHE A 9 -15.94 66.03 -33.76
C PHE A 9 -15.12 64.83 -33.38
N ALA A 10 -14.80 63.97 -34.27
CA ALA A 10 -13.83 63.87 -35.35
C ALA A 10 -12.65 62.92 -35.00
N VAL A 11 -12.53 61.99 -35.87
CA VAL A 11 -11.56 60.92 -36.05
C VAL A 11 -10.12 61.41 -36.11
N VAL A 12 -9.19 60.68 -35.47
CA VAL A 12 -7.82 60.51 -36.00
C VAL A 12 -7.38 59.06 -35.74
N ALA A 13 -7.22 58.32 -36.82
CA ALA A 13 -6.61 57.01 -36.84
C ALA A 13 -5.09 57.18 -36.89
N VAL A 14 -4.37 56.52 -36.00
CA VAL A 14 -2.92 56.29 -36.15
C VAL A 14 -2.67 54.78 -36.16
N LEU A 15 -2.35 54.25 -37.33
CA LEU A 15 -1.75 52.90 -37.48
C LEU A 15 -0.31 52.95 -37.00
N ALA A 16 0.00 52.15 -35.98
CA ALA A 16 1.37 51.76 -35.65
C ALA A 16 1.52 50.24 -35.85
N ILE A 17 2.20 49.86 -36.91
CA ILE A 17 2.67 48.49 -37.17
C ILE A 17 3.89 48.28 -36.31
N ALA A 18 3.80 47.43 -35.29
CA ALA A 18 4.96 46.90 -34.57
C ALA A 18 5.08 45.41 -34.86
N ALA A 19 6.14 45.06 -35.58
CA ALA A 19 6.56 43.68 -35.84
C ALA A 19 6.90 42.99 -34.50
N ALA A 20 6.11 41.98 -34.12
CA ALA A 20 6.41 41.13 -32.97
C ALA A 20 7.23 39.96 -33.45
N CYS A 21 8.50 39.91 -33.05
CA CYS A 21 9.32 38.72 -33.07
C CYS A 21 8.63 37.61 -32.27
N GLY A 22 8.35 36.51 -32.93
CA GLY A 22 7.84 35.30 -32.30
C GLY A 22 8.89 34.66 -31.39
N GLY A 23 8.77 34.90 -30.09
CA GLY A 23 9.36 34.05 -29.07
C GLY A 23 8.35 32.98 -28.72
N THR A 24 8.58 31.75 -29.20
CA THR A 24 7.90 30.56 -28.67
C THR A 24 8.36 30.34 -27.25
N THR A 25 7.62 30.89 -26.28
CA THR A 25 7.70 30.43 -24.90
C THR A 25 7.24 28.97 -24.87
N PRO A 26 8.03 28.04 -24.29
CA PRO A 26 7.50 26.71 -24.07
C PRO A 26 6.29 26.84 -23.15
N SER A 27 5.13 26.41 -23.63
CA SER A 27 3.93 26.23 -22.81
C SER A 27 4.29 25.24 -21.71
N SER A 28 4.59 25.71 -20.51
CA SER A 28 4.54 24.86 -19.34
C SER A 28 3.08 24.42 -19.22
N SER A 29 2.81 23.16 -19.45
CA SER A 29 1.54 22.52 -19.12
C SER A 29 1.40 22.52 -17.58
N GLY A 30 1.07 23.68 -17.02
CA GLY A 30 0.74 23.84 -15.63
C GLY A 30 -0.66 23.28 -15.37
N GLY A 31 -0.77 21.97 -15.26
CA GLY A 31 -1.96 21.35 -14.67
C GLY A 31 -2.11 21.88 -13.25
N GLY A 32 -3.30 22.44 -12.92
CA GLY A 32 -3.59 22.91 -11.57
C GLY A 32 -3.40 21.80 -10.52
N THR A 33 -3.31 22.17 -9.24
CA THR A 33 -3.27 21.21 -8.14
C THR A 33 -4.53 20.36 -8.15
N VAL A 34 -4.36 19.04 -8.06
CA VAL A 34 -5.45 18.06 -8.02
C VAL A 34 -5.52 17.46 -6.62
N SER A 35 -6.71 17.51 -6.02
CA SER A 35 -6.96 16.87 -4.71
C SER A 35 -7.27 15.40 -4.90
N LEU A 36 -6.64 14.54 -4.08
CA LEU A 36 -6.82 13.09 -4.08
C LEU A 36 -7.05 12.58 -2.66
N LYS A 37 -7.91 11.57 -2.53
CA LYS A 37 -8.09 10.81 -1.31
C LYS A 37 -7.52 9.40 -1.48
N ILE A 38 -6.62 9.01 -0.61
CA ILE A 38 -6.03 7.66 -0.59
C ILE A 38 -6.35 7.02 0.76
N MET A 39 -7.08 5.91 0.73
CA MET A 39 -7.35 5.09 1.91
C MET A 39 -6.19 4.12 2.14
N VAL A 40 -5.65 4.08 3.35
CA VAL A 40 -4.48 3.25 3.69
C VAL A 40 -4.84 2.24 4.77
N GLY A 41 -4.50 0.98 4.56
CA GLY A 41 -4.83 -0.13 5.46
C GLY A 41 -4.02 -0.16 6.77
N GLY A 42 -3.68 1.00 7.33
CA GLY A 42 -2.95 1.21 8.59
C GLY A 42 -1.70 2.07 8.40
N LEU A 43 -1.86 3.39 8.47
CA LEU A 43 -0.79 4.37 8.25
C LEU A 43 0.43 4.19 9.17
N ASN A 44 0.23 3.74 10.39
CA ASN A 44 1.29 3.53 11.39
C ASN A 44 2.02 2.19 11.25
N LYS A 45 1.59 1.30 10.35
CA LYS A 45 2.29 0.05 10.05
C LYS A 45 3.45 0.34 9.11
N GLN A 46 4.66 -0.13 9.41
CA GLN A 46 5.85 0.20 8.62
C GLN A 46 5.78 -0.26 7.16
N ILE A 47 5.01 -1.31 6.85
CA ILE A 47 4.79 -1.76 5.46
C ILE A 47 4.07 -0.71 4.59
N TYR A 48 3.38 0.26 5.19
CA TYR A 48 2.73 1.39 4.51
C TYR A 48 3.57 2.67 4.51
N LEU A 49 4.82 2.62 5.00
CA LEU A 49 5.75 3.74 5.10
C LEU A 49 5.75 4.70 3.88
N PRO A 50 5.77 4.21 2.61
CA PRO A 50 5.86 5.11 1.47
C PRO A 50 4.74 6.15 1.39
N ASN A 51 3.54 5.87 1.91
CA ASN A 51 2.43 6.82 1.86
C ASN A 51 2.73 8.10 2.67
N MET A 52 3.01 7.94 3.96
CA MET A 52 3.31 9.09 4.84
C MET A 52 4.65 9.72 4.50
N LEU A 53 5.65 8.92 4.13
CA LEU A 53 6.97 9.43 3.78
C LEU A 53 6.91 10.34 2.54
N ALA A 54 6.16 9.96 1.50
CA ALA A 54 5.91 10.81 0.32
C ALA A 54 5.29 12.17 0.71
N GLN A 55 4.34 12.15 1.64
CA GLN A 55 3.70 13.36 2.15
C GLN A 55 4.69 14.22 2.94
N GLN A 56 5.46 13.63 3.85
CA GLN A 56 6.43 14.35 4.70
C GLN A 56 7.59 14.94 3.88
N LEU A 57 8.03 14.26 2.82
CA LEU A 57 9.05 14.74 1.90
C LEU A 57 8.50 15.78 0.89
N GLY A 58 7.18 16.00 0.86
CA GLY A 58 6.54 16.96 -0.04
C GLY A 58 6.47 16.49 -1.50
N TYR A 59 6.69 15.19 -1.78
CA TYR A 59 6.72 14.68 -3.15
C TYR A 59 5.36 14.73 -3.84
N PHE A 60 4.26 14.55 -3.11
CA PHE A 60 2.93 14.78 -3.68
C PHE A 60 2.75 16.23 -4.13
N LYS A 61 3.15 17.20 -3.29
CA LYS A 61 3.06 18.63 -3.63
C LYS A 61 3.95 19.00 -4.80
N ALA A 62 5.15 18.42 -4.89
CA ALA A 62 6.06 18.62 -6.02
C ALA A 62 5.46 18.16 -7.36
N GLU A 63 4.55 17.18 -7.32
CA GLU A 63 3.78 16.70 -8.46
C GLU A 63 2.43 17.42 -8.62
N ASN A 64 2.21 18.56 -7.95
CA ASN A 64 0.93 19.31 -7.93
C ASN A 64 -0.25 18.44 -7.49
N LEU A 65 -0.06 17.57 -6.50
CA LEU A 65 -1.10 16.75 -5.89
C LEU A 65 -1.31 17.19 -4.44
N ASP A 66 -2.58 17.43 -4.09
CA ASP A 66 -3.02 17.65 -2.70
C ASP A 66 -3.65 16.35 -2.18
N VAL A 67 -2.80 15.48 -1.59
CA VAL A 67 -3.20 14.15 -1.16
C VAL A 67 -3.65 14.16 0.29
N THR A 68 -4.87 13.67 0.52
CA THR A 68 -5.38 13.33 1.85
C THR A 68 -5.20 11.83 2.07
N LEU A 69 -4.32 11.46 3.01
CA LEU A 69 -4.18 10.09 3.47
C LEU A 69 -5.20 9.83 4.57
N ILE A 70 -6.02 8.78 4.40
CA ILE A 70 -7.06 8.39 5.35
C ILE A 70 -6.67 7.03 5.92
N ASP A 71 -6.62 6.93 7.25
CA ASP A 71 -6.23 5.68 7.93
C ASP A 71 -7.43 4.75 8.09
N GLU A 72 -7.24 3.48 7.77
CA GLU A 72 -8.18 2.40 8.01
C GLU A 72 -7.51 1.21 8.71
N GLY A 73 -8.31 0.38 9.38
CA GLY A 73 -7.77 -0.72 10.19
C GLY A 73 -7.15 -1.85 9.38
N SER A 74 -7.57 -2.03 8.11
CA SER A 74 -7.10 -3.12 7.26
C SER A 74 -7.08 -2.75 5.77
N GLY A 75 -6.28 -3.49 4.98
CA GLY A 75 -6.30 -3.36 3.52
C GLY A 75 -7.64 -3.76 2.90
N GLN A 76 -8.41 -4.64 3.55
CA GLN A 76 -9.76 -5.01 3.14
C GLN A 76 -10.71 -3.80 3.21
N ALA A 77 -10.70 -3.05 4.31
CA ALA A 77 -11.50 -1.83 4.43
C ALA A 77 -11.09 -0.78 3.39
N SER A 78 -9.78 -0.63 3.12
CA SER A 78 -9.29 0.25 2.05
C SER A 78 -9.82 -0.16 0.67
N GLU A 79 -9.85 -1.46 0.37
CA GLU A 79 -10.42 -2.00 -0.88
C GLU A 79 -11.91 -1.66 -1.02
N GLU A 80 -12.70 -1.86 0.04
CA GLU A 80 -14.15 -1.62 0.06
C GLU A 80 -14.47 -0.16 -0.28
N GLU A 81 -13.72 0.80 0.27
CA GLU A 81 -13.88 2.22 0.01
C GLU A 81 -13.54 2.62 -1.44
N VAL A 82 -12.52 1.99 -2.04
CA VAL A 82 -12.21 2.16 -3.47
C VAL A 82 -13.33 1.59 -4.34
N VAL A 83 -13.84 0.39 -4.03
CA VAL A 83 -14.95 -0.23 -4.76
C VAL A 83 -16.20 0.66 -4.69
N ALA A 84 -16.51 1.19 -3.52
CA ALA A 84 -17.64 2.10 -3.29
C ALA A 84 -17.47 3.43 -4.05
N GLY A 85 -16.23 3.86 -4.33
CA GLY A 85 -15.93 5.15 -4.98
C GLY A 85 -15.90 6.32 -4.00
N ASN A 86 -15.70 6.06 -2.72
CA ASN A 86 -15.60 7.07 -1.67
C ASN A 86 -14.20 7.71 -1.64
N VAL A 87 -13.21 7.03 -2.22
CA VAL A 87 -11.82 7.48 -2.38
C VAL A 87 -11.32 7.20 -3.79
N ASP A 88 -10.27 7.91 -4.20
CA ASP A 88 -9.69 7.81 -5.55
C ASP A 88 -8.81 6.57 -5.70
N ALA A 89 -8.05 6.26 -4.64
CA ALA A 89 -7.15 5.11 -4.60
C ALA A 89 -7.11 4.49 -3.20
N GLY A 90 -6.63 3.25 -3.13
CA GLY A 90 -6.36 2.54 -1.90
C GLY A 90 -4.90 2.08 -1.82
N SER A 91 -4.40 1.93 -0.60
CA SER A 91 -3.12 1.30 -0.32
C SER A 91 -3.36 0.01 0.47
N GLY A 92 -2.99 -1.13 -0.11
CA GLY A 92 -3.25 -2.45 0.45
C GLY A 92 -2.53 -3.55 -0.30
N ALA A 93 -2.79 -4.79 0.09
CA ALA A 93 -2.13 -5.96 -0.48
C ALA A 93 -2.59 -6.25 -1.93
N TYR A 94 -1.67 -6.68 -2.76
CA TYR A 94 -1.93 -7.03 -4.17
C TYR A 94 -3.00 -8.13 -4.34
N VAL A 95 -3.24 -8.95 -3.33
CA VAL A 95 -4.32 -9.95 -3.37
C VAL A 95 -5.70 -9.31 -3.62
N HIS A 96 -5.92 -8.04 -3.22
CA HIS A 96 -7.21 -7.35 -3.36
C HIS A 96 -7.61 -7.16 -4.84
N PRO A 97 -6.84 -6.51 -5.71
CA PRO A 97 -7.14 -6.44 -7.14
C PRO A 97 -7.33 -7.80 -7.78
N MET A 98 -6.54 -8.80 -7.36
CA MET A 98 -6.64 -10.16 -7.88
C MET A 98 -7.97 -10.83 -7.52
N VAL A 99 -8.39 -10.77 -6.26
CA VAL A 99 -9.68 -11.33 -5.82
C VAL A 99 -10.84 -10.61 -6.51
N LEU A 100 -10.79 -9.28 -6.56
CA LEU A 100 -11.84 -8.46 -7.20
C LEU A 100 -11.99 -8.75 -8.69
N ASN A 101 -10.88 -9.02 -9.40
CA ASN A 101 -10.93 -9.41 -10.80
C ASN A 101 -11.74 -10.69 -11.00
N THR A 102 -11.63 -11.68 -10.11
CA THR A 102 -12.44 -12.91 -10.18
C THR A 102 -13.94 -12.68 -9.90
N LEU A 103 -14.28 -11.52 -9.33
CA LEU A 103 -15.64 -11.09 -9.07
C LEU A 103 -16.18 -10.11 -10.14
N GLY A 104 -15.41 -9.94 -11.24
CA GLY A 104 -15.76 -9.03 -12.33
C GLY A 104 -15.59 -7.54 -11.99
N LYS A 105 -14.90 -7.22 -10.89
CA LYS A 105 -14.54 -5.83 -10.55
C LYS A 105 -13.20 -5.48 -11.17
N LYS A 106 -13.12 -4.29 -11.76
CA LYS A 106 -11.91 -3.82 -12.46
C LYS A 106 -11.17 -2.82 -11.57
N ILE A 107 -10.22 -3.34 -10.82
CA ILE A 107 -9.28 -2.58 -9.98
C ILE A 107 -7.89 -3.08 -10.31
N GLU A 108 -6.94 -2.17 -10.47
CA GLU A 108 -5.54 -2.48 -10.79
C GLU A 108 -4.57 -1.77 -9.87
N THR A 109 -3.45 -2.43 -9.58
CA THR A 109 -2.30 -1.83 -8.91
C THR A 109 -1.53 -0.98 -9.90
N ILE A 110 -1.33 0.31 -9.58
CA ILE A 110 -0.60 1.28 -10.42
C ILE A 110 0.81 1.56 -9.91
N CYS A 111 1.10 1.22 -8.66
CA CYS A 111 2.42 1.31 -8.04
C CYS A 111 2.58 0.17 -7.03
N GLN A 112 3.50 -0.75 -7.28
CA GLN A 112 3.84 -1.84 -6.36
C GLN A 112 5.09 -1.46 -5.58
N PHE A 113 4.97 -1.07 -4.32
CA PHE A 113 6.13 -0.71 -3.52
C PHE A 113 6.57 -1.79 -2.53
N GLY A 114 5.71 -2.68 -2.09
CA GLY A 114 6.07 -3.83 -1.26
C GLY A 114 6.31 -5.08 -2.12
N ILE A 115 7.58 -5.48 -2.30
CA ILE A 115 7.95 -6.69 -3.07
C ILE A 115 7.94 -7.97 -2.22
N ALA A 116 7.75 -7.83 -0.91
CA ALA A 116 7.53 -8.89 0.06
C ALA A 116 6.54 -8.42 1.13
N PRO A 117 5.91 -9.33 1.91
CA PRO A 117 4.88 -8.97 2.87
C PRO A 117 5.34 -8.04 4.00
N GLY A 118 6.55 -8.20 4.53
CA GLY A 118 6.98 -7.48 5.73
C GLY A 118 6.17 -7.84 6.97
N GLU A 119 5.68 -9.08 7.03
CA GLU A 119 4.82 -9.60 8.10
C GLU A 119 5.40 -10.87 8.71
N ALA A 120 4.90 -11.27 9.86
CA ALA A 120 5.26 -12.52 10.51
C ALA A 120 4.07 -13.15 11.23
N GLU A 121 4.00 -14.47 11.23
CA GLU A 121 3.14 -15.21 12.13
C GLU A 121 3.77 -15.22 13.51
N VAL A 122 3.15 -14.54 14.49
CA VAL A 122 3.63 -14.42 15.86
C VAL A 122 2.78 -15.28 16.77
N VAL A 123 3.43 -16.18 17.52
CA VAL A 123 2.76 -17.06 18.49
C VAL A 123 2.84 -16.49 19.89
N ASP A 124 1.83 -16.73 20.71
CA ASP A 124 1.84 -16.48 22.14
C ASP A 124 3.01 -17.23 22.79
N ALA A 125 3.95 -16.50 23.37
CA ALA A 125 5.18 -17.07 23.92
C ALA A 125 4.96 -18.03 25.10
N SER A 126 3.79 -17.99 25.75
CA SER A 126 3.40 -18.93 26.82
C SER A 126 3.06 -20.32 26.28
N LEU A 127 2.77 -20.47 24.98
CA LEU A 127 2.44 -21.74 24.35
C LEU A 127 3.72 -22.45 23.88
N THR A 128 4.38 -23.13 24.80
CA THR A 128 5.68 -23.80 24.58
C THR A 128 5.60 -25.01 23.65
N ASN A 129 4.40 -25.52 23.41
CA ASN A 129 4.12 -26.65 22.51
C ASN A 129 3.91 -26.25 21.05
N ILE A 130 3.99 -24.96 20.71
CA ILE A 130 3.93 -24.45 19.34
C ILE A 130 5.34 -24.07 18.90
N SER A 131 5.90 -24.83 17.98
CA SER A 131 7.27 -24.66 17.45
C SER A 131 7.33 -24.56 15.92
N SER A 132 6.25 -24.87 15.24
CA SER A 132 6.13 -24.84 13.79
C SER A 132 4.71 -24.48 13.35
N ALA A 133 4.53 -24.12 12.08
CA ALA A 133 3.21 -23.85 11.50
C ALA A 133 2.26 -25.07 11.61
N LYS A 134 2.80 -26.30 11.68
CA LYS A 134 1.99 -27.52 11.84
C LYS A 134 1.24 -27.56 13.16
N ASP A 135 1.78 -26.93 14.20
CA ASP A 135 1.20 -26.89 15.54
C ASP A 135 0.01 -25.91 15.63
N LEU A 136 -0.24 -25.13 14.57
CA LEU A 136 -1.35 -24.18 14.47
C LEU A 136 -2.67 -24.83 14.06
N ASN A 137 -2.68 -26.12 13.75
CA ASN A 137 -3.88 -26.84 13.31
C ASN A 137 -5.03 -26.69 14.34
N GLY A 138 -6.18 -26.24 13.88
CA GLY A 138 -7.38 -26.07 14.73
C GLY A 138 -7.28 -24.96 15.80
N LYS A 139 -6.27 -24.09 15.74
CA LYS A 139 -6.10 -22.99 16.68
C LYS A 139 -6.89 -21.75 16.24
N ASN A 140 -7.16 -20.87 17.19
CA ASN A 140 -7.62 -19.51 16.89
C ASN A 140 -6.43 -18.67 16.41
N LEU A 141 -6.52 -18.14 15.21
CA LEU A 141 -5.45 -17.39 14.55
C LEU A 141 -5.90 -15.96 14.28
N GLY A 142 -5.11 -15.01 14.76
CA GLY A 142 -5.39 -13.58 14.61
C GLY A 142 -5.03 -13.08 13.22
N VAL A 143 -5.93 -12.29 12.64
CA VAL A 143 -5.72 -11.57 11.38
C VAL A 143 -6.20 -10.14 11.54
N THR A 144 -5.74 -9.21 10.70
CA THR A 144 -6.21 -7.83 10.81
C THR A 144 -7.70 -7.75 10.50
N ASP A 145 -8.15 -8.48 9.49
CA ASP A 145 -9.56 -8.63 9.13
C ASP A 145 -9.77 -9.90 8.30
N ILE A 146 -11.02 -10.38 8.21
CA ILE A 146 -11.37 -11.50 7.35
C ILE A 146 -11.34 -11.03 5.88
N GLY A 147 -10.57 -11.70 5.04
CA GLY A 147 -10.34 -11.30 3.64
C GLY A 147 -9.09 -10.43 3.45
N SER A 148 -8.49 -9.91 4.53
CA SER A 148 -7.26 -9.10 4.47
C SER A 148 -6.06 -9.90 3.97
N GLY A 149 -4.97 -9.17 3.62
CA GLY A 149 -3.69 -9.79 3.26
C GLY A 149 -3.15 -10.72 4.35
N THR A 150 -3.25 -10.35 5.63
CA THR A 150 -2.84 -11.20 6.77
C THR A 150 -3.64 -12.50 6.82
N HIS A 151 -4.94 -12.45 6.53
CA HIS A 151 -5.78 -13.65 6.47
C HIS A 151 -5.32 -14.61 5.35
N VAL A 152 -5.05 -14.07 4.16
CA VAL A 152 -4.54 -14.87 3.02
C VAL A 152 -3.17 -15.47 3.34
N LEU A 153 -2.25 -14.70 3.93
CA LEU A 153 -0.91 -15.18 4.31
C LEU A 153 -0.96 -16.26 5.38
N THR A 154 -1.81 -16.12 6.40
CA THR A 154 -1.99 -17.17 7.42
C THR A 154 -2.50 -18.47 6.80
N GLN A 155 -3.49 -18.40 5.89
CA GLN A 155 -3.94 -19.58 5.13
C GLN A 155 -2.82 -20.21 4.30
N ALA A 156 -2.01 -19.38 3.64
CA ALA A 156 -0.87 -19.82 2.85
C ALA A 156 0.16 -20.56 3.69
N ILE A 157 0.53 -20.03 4.87
CA ILE A 157 1.48 -20.66 5.80
C ILE A 157 0.96 -22.03 6.27
N LEU A 158 -0.32 -22.11 6.65
CA LEU A 158 -0.92 -23.39 7.03
C LEU A 158 -0.89 -24.37 5.87
N GLY A 159 -1.27 -23.96 4.67
CA GLY A 159 -1.29 -24.79 3.48
C GLY A 159 0.09 -25.30 3.06
N THR A 160 1.12 -24.43 3.09
CA THR A 160 2.51 -24.83 2.80
C THR A 160 3.07 -25.79 3.85
N ALA A 161 2.58 -25.72 5.09
CA ALA A 161 2.88 -26.68 6.14
C ALA A 161 2.15 -28.04 5.99
N GLY A 162 1.30 -28.19 4.97
CA GLY A 162 0.54 -29.40 4.69
C GLY A 162 -0.76 -29.53 5.50
N LEU A 163 -1.23 -28.42 6.08
CA LEU A 163 -2.50 -28.36 6.80
C LEU A 163 -3.65 -27.94 5.87
N ASP A 164 -4.87 -28.25 6.29
CA ASP A 164 -6.08 -27.71 5.68
C ASP A 164 -6.44 -26.36 6.36
N PRO A 165 -6.27 -25.22 5.68
CA PRO A 165 -6.51 -23.91 6.30
C PRO A 165 -7.97 -23.71 6.77
N THR A 166 -8.93 -24.47 6.20
CA THR A 166 -10.35 -24.37 6.58
C THR A 166 -10.67 -24.96 7.95
N LYS A 167 -9.75 -25.69 8.55
CA LYS A 167 -9.90 -26.28 9.89
C LYS A 167 -9.43 -25.39 11.04
N SER A 168 -8.80 -24.25 10.73
CA SER A 168 -8.42 -23.24 11.73
C SER A 168 -9.50 -22.16 11.86
N HIS A 169 -9.53 -21.48 13.00
CA HIS A 169 -10.47 -20.41 13.26
C HIS A 169 -9.74 -19.07 13.14
N TYR A 170 -10.21 -18.21 12.22
CA TYR A 170 -9.64 -16.88 12.01
C TYR A 170 -10.44 -15.86 12.80
N VAL A 171 -9.73 -15.02 13.54
CA VAL A 171 -10.31 -13.99 14.41
C VAL A 171 -9.81 -12.63 13.94
N ALA A 172 -10.72 -11.75 13.53
CA ALA A 172 -10.39 -10.36 13.22
C ALA A 172 -10.03 -9.62 14.51
N VAL A 173 -8.76 -9.28 14.69
CA VAL A 173 -8.22 -8.65 15.91
C VAL A 173 -7.56 -7.31 15.62
N GLY A 174 -7.54 -6.86 14.34
CA GLY A 174 -6.85 -5.63 13.96
C GLY A 174 -5.32 -5.78 14.03
N ALA A 175 -4.66 -4.68 14.37
CA ALA A 175 -3.21 -4.60 14.58
C ALA A 175 -2.90 -3.73 15.81
N GLY A 176 -1.63 -3.58 16.19
CA GLY A 176 -1.24 -2.76 17.32
C GLY A 176 -1.80 -3.29 18.65
N ASP A 177 -2.39 -2.40 19.44
CA ASP A 177 -2.84 -2.72 20.79
C ASP A 177 -3.92 -3.80 20.85
N THR A 178 -4.82 -3.84 19.88
CA THR A 178 -5.88 -4.86 19.83
C THR A 178 -5.33 -6.26 19.55
N PHE A 179 -4.34 -6.37 18.66
CA PHE A 179 -3.63 -7.63 18.41
C PHE A 179 -2.85 -8.08 19.64
N ILE A 180 -2.09 -7.16 20.25
CA ILE A 180 -1.32 -7.44 21.48
C ILE A 180 -2.24 -7.93 22.60
N ALA A 181 -3.38 -7.26 22.80
CA ALA A 181 -4.36 -7.66 23.79
C ALA A 181 -4.96 -9.06 23.50
N ALA A 182 -5.18 -9.39 22.23
CA ALA A 182 -5.71 -10.71 21.84
C ALA A 182 -4.73 -11.85 22.16
N ILE A 183 -3.42 -11.64 21.96
CA ILE A 183 -2.36 -12.56 22.39
C ILE A 183 -2.32 -12.66 23.92
N GLN A 184 -2.25 -11.53 24.63
CA GLN A 184 -2.11 -11.52 26.11
C GLN A 184 -3.33 -12.09 26.83
N GLN A 185 -4.51 -12.01 26.24
CA GLN A 185 -5.75 -12.58 26.77
C GLN A 185 -6.00 -14.02 26.28
N HIS A 186 -5.04 -14.62 25.57
CA HIS A 186 -5.15 -15.97 25.00
C HIS A 186 -6.37 -16.19 24.10
N LYS A 187 -6.89 -15.12 23.48
CA LYS A 187 -8.00 -15.19 22.51
C LYS A 187 -7.55 -15.82 21.20
N ILE A 188 -6.29 -15.62 20.85
CA ILE A 188 -5.61 -16.20 19.70
C ILE A 188 -4.34 -16.90 20.17
N ALA A 189 -4.01 -18.04 19.56
CA ALA A 189 -2.79 -18.77 19.83
C ALA A 189 -1.59 -18.19 19.07
N ALA A 190 -1.86 -17.69 17.87
CA ALA A 190 -0.91 -17.02 17.00
C ALA A 190 -1.65 -16.06 16.08
N GLY A 191 -0.93 -15.27 15.30
CA GLY A 191 -1.53 -14.45 14.26
C GLY A 191 -0.51 -13.72 13.41
N MET A 192 -0.95 -13.34 12.20
CA MET A 192 -0.16 -12.60 11.24
C MET A 192 -0.22 -11.11 11.55
N THR A 193 0.94 -10.48 11.69
CA THR A 193 1.05 -9.05 11.96
C THR A 193 2.36 -8.47 11.43
N THR A 194 2.54 -7.15 11.57
CA THR A 194 3.70 -6.41 11.07
C THR A 194 4.30 -5.51 12.16
N PHE A 195 5.40 -4.83 11.86
CA PHE A 195 5.97 -3.82 12.74
C PHE A 195 5.09 -2.55 12.82
N PRO A 196 5.03 -1.93 14.00
CA PRO A 196 5.77 -2.21 15.24
C PRO A 196 5.12 -3.25 16.16
N THR A 197 3.99 -3.88 15.80
CA THR A 197 3.30 -4.86 16.66
C THR A 197 4.20 -6.05 17.00
N ILE A 198 4.97 -6.53 16.02
CA ILE A 198 5.90 -7.67 16.19
C ILE A 198 6.92 -7.36 17.28
N SER A 199 7.67 -6.26 17.16
CA SER A 199 8.72 -5.90 18.12
C SER A 199 8.17 -5.67 19.53
N ARG A 200 7.00 -5.04 19.65
CA ARG A 200 6.33 -4.84 20.94
C ARG A 200 6.00 -6.17 21.65
N LEU A 201 5.53 -7.16 20.91
CA LEU A 201 5.27 -8.50 21.46
C LEU A 201 6.56 -9.24 21.80
N VAL A 202 7.55 -9.22 20.91
CA VAL A 202 8.81 -9.95 21.07
C VAL A 202 9.64 -9.33 22.21
N ASN A 203 9.81 -8.01 22.22
CA ASN A 203 10.60 -7.32 23.25
C ASN A 203 9.98 -7.41 24.64
N SER A 204 8.64 -7.51 24.72
CA SER A 204 7.97 -7.76 26.00
C SER A 204 7.96 -9.23 26.45
N GLY A 205 8.51 -10.14 25.65
CA GLY A 205 8.49 -11.59 25.91
C GLY A 205 7.10 -12.22 25.85
N LYS A 206 6.12 -11.55 25.26
CA LYS A 206 4.73 -12.03 25.13
C LYS A 206 4.46 -12.77 23.83
N GLY A 207 5.29 -12.55 22.82
CA GLY A 207 5.22 -13.24 21.52
C GLY A 207 6.58 -13.68 21.04
N LYS A 208 6.59 -14.67 20.17
CA LYS A 208 7.77 -15.05 19.40
C LYS A 208 7.40 -15.25 17.93
N ILE A 209 8.30 -14.90 17.01
CA ILE A 209 8.11 -15.15 15.59
C ILE A 209 8.16 -16.67 15.35
N LEU A 210 7.11 -17.19 14.73
CA LEU A 210 6.99 -18.60 14.34
C LEU A 210 7.36 -18.79 12.87
N VAL A 211 6.83 -17.92 11.99
CA VAL A 211 7.17 -17.89 10.56
C VAL A 211 7.41 -16.44 10.16
N SER A 212 8.56 -16.20 9.53
CA SER A 212 8.94 -14.89 9.04
C SER A 212 8.61 -14.73 7.55
N LEU A 213 8.01 -13.61 7.19
CA LEU A 213 7.88 -13.06 5.83
C LEU A 213 8.46 -11.63 5.80
N LEU A 214 9.37 -11.33 6.71
CA LEU A 214 9.93 -9.99 6.92
C LEU A 214 10.92 -9.57 5.85
N THR A 215 11.43 -10.52 5.08
CA THR A 215 12.36 -10.27 3.98
C THR A 215 11.92 -11.00 2.70
N PRO A 216 12.41 -10.58 1.51
CA PRO A 216 12.17 -11.33 0.28
C PRO A 216 12.72 -12.77 0.34
N ALA A 217 13.82 -13.01 1.05
CA ALA A 217 14.41 -14.35 1.23
C ALA A 217 13.50 -15.26 2.08
N ASP A 218 13.03 -14.75 3.22
CA ASP A 218 12.08 -15.48 4.09
C ASP A 218 10.79 -15.78 3.33
N THR A 219 10.29 -14.80 2.58
CA THR A 219 9.08 -14.96 1.77
C THR A 219 9.23 -16.07 0.74
N ARG A 220 10.33 -16.09 -0.01
CA ARG A 220 10.60 -17.18 -0.98
C ARG A 220 10.73 -18.55 -0.30
N ALA A 221 11.35 -18.60 0.85
CA ALA A 221 11.49 -19.84 1.62
C ALA A 221 10.14 -20.36 2.12
N ALA A 222 9.27 -19.49 2.61
CA ALA A 222 7.97 -19.86 3.16
C ALA A 222 6.89 -20.11 2.10
N LEU A 223 6.87 -19.30 1.01
CA LEU A 223 5.79 -19.27 0.02
C LEU A 223 6.21 -19.77 -1.37
N GLY A 224 7.48 -20.18 -1.54
CA GLY A 224 7.98 -20.81 -2.77
C GLY A 224 8.19 -19.84 -3.94
N GLY A 225 8.25 -18.54 -3.70
CA GLY A 225 8.48 -17.51 -4.74
C GLY A 225 8.30 -16.08 -4.21
N ASP A 226 8.54 -15.11 -5.07
CA ASP A 226 8.29 -13.71 -4.75
C ASP A 226 6.78 -13.49 -4.53
N TYR A 227 6.46 -12.63 -3.56
CA TYR A 227 5.09 -12.36 -3.17
C TYR A 227 4.91 -10.84 -2.98
N PRO A 228 4.65 -10.09 -4.07
CA PRO A 228 4.35 -8.66 -3.97
C PRO A 228 3.15 -8.44 -3.05
N PHE A 229 3.25 -7.41 -2.22
CA PHE A 229 2.26 -7.24 -1.17
C PHE A 229 1.65 -5.84 -1.20
N ILE A 230 2.21 -4.84 -0.55
CA ILE A 230 1.59 -3.53 -0.46
C ILE A 230 1.87 -2.70 -1.71
N GLY A 231 0.79 -2.10 -2.25
CA GLY A 231 0.85 -1.19 -3.38
C GLY A 231 -0.28 -0.17 -3.34
N ILE A 232 -0.33 0.67 -4.37
CA ILE A 232 -1.43 1.60 -4.63
C ILE A 232 -2.29 1.02 -5.73
N PHE A 233 -3.58 0.91 -5.48
CA PHE A 233 -4.56 0.43 -6.44
C PHE A 233 -5.73 1.41 -6.60
N ALA A 234 -6.31 1.42 -7.79
CA ALA A 234 -7.46 2.25 -8.11
C ALA A 234 -8.39 1.52 -9.12
N LYS A 235 -9.60 2.06 -9.30
CA LYS A 235 -10.50 1.54 -10.37
C LYS A 235 -9.87 1.79 -11.74
N ASN A 236 -9.93 0.81 -12.64
CA ASN A 236 -9.42 0.96 -14.01
C ASN A 236 -10.08 2.15 -14.74
N ASP A 237 -11.37 2.40 -14.51
CA ASP A 237 -12.07 3.53 -15.12
C ASP A 237 -11.50 4.87 -14.62
N TRP A 238 -11.17 4.96 -13.31
CA TRP A 238 -10.52 6.13 -12.76
C TRP A 238 -9.12 6.31 -13.35
N VAL A 239 -8.32 5.26 -13.42
CA VAL A 239 -6.97 5.27 -14.00
C VAL A 239 -7.02 5.74 -15.46
N ASN A 240 -7.91 5.15 -16.26
CA ASN A 240 -8.04 5.48 -17.68
C ASN A 240 -8.49 6.94 -17.91
N SER A 241 -9.35 7.47 -17.03
CA SER A 241 -9.84 8.84 -17.11
C SER A 241 -8.87 9.88 -16.55
N ASN A 242 -7.88 9.45 -15.74
CA ASN A 242 -6.98 10.34 -14.99
C ASN A 242 -5.50 9.95 -15.17
N LYS A 243 -5.08 9.53 -16.37
CA LYS A 243 -3.72 9.02 -16.62
C LYS A 243 -2.61 9.97 -16.22
N ASP A 244 -2.81 11.28 -16.44
CA ASP A 244 -1.85 12.30 -16.00
C ASP A 244 -1.71 12.35 -14.47
N VAL A 245 -2.84 12.28 -13.76
CA VAL A 245 -2.87 12.28 -12.28
C VAL A 245 -2.23 11.00 -11.74
N ALA A 246 -2.54 9.84 -12.34
CA ALA A 246 -1.92 8.55 -11.99
C ALA A 246 -0.40 8.59 -12.21
N GLN A 247 0.07 9.17 -13.32
CA GLN A 247 1.50 9.34 -13.60
C GLN A 247 2.19 10.18 -12.52
N ARG A 248 1.62 11.34 -12.19
CA ARG A 248 2.14 12.24 -11.15
C ARG A 248 2.17 11.55 -9.77
N LEU A 249 1.14 10.77 -9.46
CA LEU A 249 1.09 10.00 -8.21
C LEU A 249 2.19 8.94 -8.17
N VAL A 250 2.39 8.19 -9.25
CA VAL A 250 3.45 7.18 -9.33
C VAL A 250 4.85 7.83 -9.30
N ASN A 251 5.05 8.99 -9.95
CA ASN A 251 6.32 9.74 -9.85
C ASN A 251 6.68 10.07 -8.40
N ALA A 252 5.69 10.53 -7.60
CA ALA A 252 5.90 10.83 -6.19
C ALA A 252 6.31 9.58 -5.39
N TYR A 253 5.68 8.44 -5.66
CA TYR A 253 6.06 7.18 -5.00
C TYR A 253 7.43 6.66 -5.46
N VAL A 254 7.77 6.76 -6.74
CA VAL A 254 9.11 6.36 -7.22
C VAL A 254 10.20 7.19 -6.54
N LYS A 255 10.03 8.51 -6.43
CA LYS A 255 10.96 9.38 -5.67
C LYS A 255 11.05 8.97 -4.20
N THR A 256 9.94 8.55 -3.61
CA THR A 256 9.90 8.06 -2.22
C THR A 256 10.68 6.76 -2.06
N LEU A 257 10.51 5.81 -2.98
CA LEU A 257 11.25 4.55 -2.98
C LEU A 257 12.76 4.79 -3.18
N GLN A 258 13.13 5.68 -4.08
CA GLN A 258 14.53 6.09 -4.26
C GLN A 258 15.10 6.72 -2.99
N PHE A 259 14.33 7.55 -2.27
CA PHE A 259 14.73 8.08 -0.97
C PHE A 259 14.97 6.96 0.05
N ILE A 260 14.05 5.97 0.13
CA ILE A 260 14.18 4.82 1.04
C ILE A 260 15.49 4.06 0.76
N HIS A 261 15.83 3.85 -0.51
CA HIS A 261 17.05 3.10 -0.89
C HIS A 261 18.35 3.90 -0.76
N SER A 262 18.28 5.23 -0.69
CA SER A 262 19.46 6.10 -0.58
C SER A 262 19.75 6.61 0.84
N HIS A 263 18.88 6.28 1.80
CA HIS A 263 19.01 6.77 3.19
C HIS A 263 18.97 5.61 4.19
N THR A 264 19.55 5.84 5.36
CA THR A 264 19.49 4.90 6.49
C THR A 264 18.11 4.88 7.13
N ALA A 265 17.77 3.80 7.83
CA ALA A 265 16.52 3.72 8.59
C ALA A 265 16.35 4.86 9.61
N ALA A 266 17.46 5.36 10.19
CA ALA A 266 17.42 6.50 11.11
C ALA A 266 17.05 7.80 10.38
N GLU A 267 17.66 8.09 9.24
CA GLU A 267 17.32 9.26 8.43
C GLU A 267 15.89 9.23 7.89
N ILE A 268 15.39 8.05 7.53
CA ILE A 268 14.00 7.86 7.12
C ILE A 268 13.07 8.12 8.31
N ALA A 269 13.38 7.54 9.48
CA ALA A 269 12.60 7.74 10.70
C ALA A 269 12.54 9.23 11.08
N ASP A 270 13.62 10.00 10.91
CA ASP A 270 13.65 11.44 11.18
C ASP A 270 12.65 12.26 10.34
N LYS A 271 12.15 11.71 9.25
CA LYS A 271 11.12 12.32 8.42
C LYS A 271 9.70 11.95 8.83
N MET A 272 9.55 10.89 9.63
CA MET A 272 8.23 10.41 10.03
C MET A 272 7.68 11.17 11.25
N PRO A 273 6.35 11.35 11.36
CA PRO A 273 5.75 11.91 12.57
C PRO A 273 6.04 11.06 13.80
N ALA A 274 6.18 11.70 14.96
CA ALA A 274 6.60 11.03 16.21
C ALA A 274 5.61 9.95 16.71
N ASP A 275 4.33 10.09 16.39
CA ASP A 275 3.29 9.12 16.73
C ASP A 275 3.46 7.76 16.00
N TYR A 276 4.20 7.74 14.88
CA TYR A 276 4.55 6.51 14.18
C TYR A 276 5.54 5.62 14.93
N TYR A 277 6.26 6.18 15.89
CA TYR A 277 7.26 5.43 16.67
C TYR A 277 6.65 4.55 17.78
N ALA A 278 5.34 4.62 18.00
CA ALA A 278 4.66 3.93 19.11
C ALA A 278 5.34 4.14 20.47
N GLY A 279 5.95 5.33 20.67
CA GLY A 279 6.67 5.70 21.89
C GLY A 279 8.14 5.27 21.97
N ASP A 280 8.64 4.48 21.00
CA ASP A 280 10.04 4.01 20.98
C ASP A 280 10.67 4.17 19.57
N LYS A 281 11.34 5.31 19.36
CA LYS A 281 12.01 5.61 18.11
C LYS A 281 13.16 4.64 17.80
N ALA A 282 13.89 4.17 18.82
CA ALA A 282 15.01 3.27 18.62
C ALA A 282 14.53 1.90 18.14
N ALA A 283 13.45 1.36 18.72
CA ALA A 283 12.80 0.16 18.23
C ALA A 283 12.26 0.35 16.81
N TYR A 284 11.60 1.48 16.52
CA TYR A 284 11.11 1.80 15.18
C TYR A 284 12.21 1.78 14.11
N VAL A 285 13.39 2.38 14.41
CA VAL A 285 14.55 2.40 13.52
C VAL A 285 15.10 0.99 13.31
N ALA A 286 15.22 0.20 14.37
CA ALA A 286 15.70 -1.19 14.29
C ALA A 286 14.76 -2.06 13.45
N ASP A 287 13.45 -1.94 13.65
CA ASP A 287 12.42 -2.62 12.88
C ASP A 287 12.52 -2.25 11.40
N LEU A 288 12.58 -0.97 11.10
CA LEU A 288 12.70 -0.46 9.72
C LEU A 288 13.98 -0.96 9.06
N GLN A 289 15.12 -0.92 9.75
CA GLN A 289 16.40 -1.43 9.24
C GLN A 289 16.30 -2.92 8.84
N SER A 290 15.56 -3.71 9.62
CA SER A 290 15.43 -5.15 9.37
C SER A 290 14.60 -5.48 8.13
N GLN A 291 13.74 -4.57 7.69
CA GLN A 291 12.81 -4.81 6.59
C GLN A 291 12.91 -3.83 5.42
N LEU A 292 13.92 -2.95 5.35
CA LEU A 292 14.10 -2.04 4.21
C LEU A 292 14.05 -2.75 2.85
N GLY A 293 14.55 -4.00 2.81
CA GLY A 293 14.56 -4.83 1.60
C GLY A 293 13.19 -5.27 1.09
N ILE A 294 12.09 -5.01 1.83
CA ILE A 294 10.75 -5.30 1.30
C ILE A 294 10.28 -4.25 0.29
N PHE A 295 10.86 -3.05 0.31
CA PHE A 295 10.48 -2.00 -0.62
C PHE A 295 11.21 -2.15 -1.95
N GLY A 296 10.46 -2.10 -3.05
CA GLY A 296 10.99 -2.02 -4.40
C GLY A 296 11.62 -0.64 -4.67
N THR A 297 12.20 -0.48 -5.86
CA THR A 297 12.94 0.76 -6.22
C THR A 297 12.16 1.69 -7.14
N ASP A 298 11.13 1.17 -7.84
CA ASP A 298 10.59 1.83 -9.03
C ASP A 298 9.09 1.64 -9.26
N CYS A 299 8.32 1.21 -8.26
CA CYS A 299 6.88 0.92 -8.38
C CYS A 299 6.51 -0.24 -9.32
N ARG A 300 7.47 -0.98 -9.90
CA ARG A 300 7.15 -2.08 -10.81
C ARG A 300 6.67 -3.30 -10.07
N MET A 301 5.71 -3.98 -10.67
CA MET A 301 5.33 -5.32 -10.23
C MET A 301 6.48 -6.29 -10.53
N PRO A 302 7.02 -7.02 -9.54
CA PRO A 302 8.10 -7.96 -9.76
C PRO A 302 7.65 -9.14 -10.66
N ALA A 303 8.50 -9.49 -11.61
CA ALA A 303 8.23 -10.58 -12.55
C ALA A 303 8.05 -11.92 -11.80
N GLY A 304 7.03 -12.69 -12.17
CA GLY A 304 6.67 -13.97 -11.52
C GLY A 304 5.95 -13.81 -10.17
N GLY A 305 5.91 -12.59 -9.62
CA GLY A 305 5.22 -12.31 -8.36
C GLY A 305 3.71 -12.53 -8.45
N PRO A 306 3.00 -11.92 -9.40
CA PRO A 306 1.57 -12.12 -9.58
C PRO A 306 1.17 -13.59 -9.76
N GLU A 307 1.95 -14.34 -10.52
CA GLU A 307 1.75 -15.77 -10.74
C GLU A 307 1.90 -16.56 -9.45
N ASN A 308 2.90 -16.24 -8.62
CA ASN A 308 3.08 -16.91 -7.33
C ASN A 308 1.94 -16.55 -6.36
N VAL A 309 1.51 -15.29 -6.29
CA VAL A 309 0.34 -14.88 -5.49
C VAL A 309 -0.90 -15.65 -5.92
N GLN A 310 -1.18 -15.75 -7.22
CA GLN A 310 -2.32 -16.48 -7.73
C GLN A 310 -2.23 -17.99 -7.41
N ARG A 311 -1.06 -18.59 -7.60
CA ARG A 311 -0.81 -20.00 -7.23
C ARG A 311 -1.12 -20.26 -5.76
N ILE A 312 -0.63 -19.42 -4.86
CA ILE A 312 -0.88 -19.51 -3.42
C ILE A 312 -2.38 -19.41 -3.12
N GLN A 313 -3.06 -18.46 -3.71
CA GLN A 313 -4.50 -18.31 -3.49
C GLN A 313 -5.29 -19.52 -3.99
N GLN A 314 -4.99 -20.01 -5.19
CA GLN A 314 -5.65 -21.20 -5.76
C GLN A 314 -5.43 -22.45 -4.93
N GLN A 315 -4.25 -22.61 -4.35
CA GLN A 315 -3.91 -23.81 -3.57
C GLN A 315 -4.46 -23.77 -2.15
N PHE A 316 -4.44 -22.61 -1.49
CA PHE A 316 -4.61 -22.54 -0.03
C PHE A 316 -5.76 -21.65 0.44
N VAL A 317 -6.30 -20.78 -0.41
CA VAL A 317 -7.38 -19.86 -0.02
C VAL A 317 -8.73 -20.40 -0.49
N ALA A 318 -9.55 -20.87 0.45
CA ALA A 318 -10.82 -21.54 0.13
C ALA A 318 -11.75 -20.70 -0.75
N SER A 319 -11.85 -19.39 -0.50
CA SER A 319 -12.69 -18.46 -1.28
C SER A 319 -12.18 -18.24 -2.72
N TYR A 320 -10.93 -18.59 -3.01
CA TYR A 320 -10.31 -18.44 -4.33
C TYR A 320 -10.19 -19.78 -5.09
N LYS A 321 -10.52 -20.90 -4.44
CA LYS A 321 -10.42 -22.22 -5.04
C LYS A 321 -11.23 -22.32 -6.33
N GLY A 322 -10.59 -22.79 -7.41
CA GLY A 322 -11.23 -22.91 -8.74
C GLY A 322 -11.41 -21.58 -9.48
N LYS A 323 -10.92 -20.48 -8.94
CA LYS A 323 -10.92 -19.18 -9.59
C LYS A 323 -9.55 -18.87 -10.18
N SER A 324 -9.52 -17.97 -11.17
CA SER A 324 -8.30 -17.43 -11.76
C SER A 324 -8.56 -16.00 -12.18
N ALA A 325 -7.71 -15.09 -11.74
CA ALA A 325 -7.74 -13.71 -12.21
C ALA A 325 -7.02 -13.58 -13.57
N ASN A 326 -7.47 -12.66 -14.38
CA ASN A 326 -6.68 -12.20 -15.52
C ASN A 326 -5.59 -11.26 -15.00
N LEU A 327 -4.36 -11.77 -14.81
CA LEU A 327 -3.28 -11.01 -14.19
C LEU A 327 -2.98 -9.70 -14.92
N SER A 328 -3.13 -9.64 -16.24
CA SER A 328 -2.90 -8.41 -17.01
C SER A 328 -3.91 -7.30 -16.75
N GLU A 329 -5.00 -7.58 -16.03
CA GLU A 329 -6.01 -6.61 -15.62
C GLU A 329 -5.90 -6.23 -14.13
N THR A 330 -4.95 -6.83 -13.39
CA THR A 330 -4.82 -6.62 -11.94
C THR A 330 -3.70 -5.66 -11.57
N TYR A 331 -2.84 -5.32 -12.50
CA TYR A 331 -1.78 -4.32 -12.33
C TYR A 331 -1.34 -3.73 -13.66
N THR A 332 -0.65 -2.59 -13.60
CA THR A 332 0.03 -1.98 -14.75
C THR A 332 1.40 -1.44 -14.34
N ASN A 333 2.39 -1.60 -15.21
CA ASN A 333 3.70 -0.93 -15.08
C ASN A 333 3.78 0.34 -15.97
N GLU A 334 2.69 0.71 -16.66
CA GLU A 334 2.69 1.84 -17.63
C GLU A 334 3.25 3.13 -17.04
N PHE A 335 2.92 3.42 -15.77
CA PHE A 335 3.33 4.64 -15.09
C PHE A 335 4.74 4.53 -14.52
N ALA A 336 5.11 3.36 -13.98
CA ALA A 336 6.46 3.08 -13.50
C ALA A 336 7.49 3.16 -14.64
N ASP A 337 7.12 2.70 -15.85
CA ASP A 337 7.95 2.74 -17.06
C ASP A 337 8.28 4.18 -17.52
N LYS A 338 7.47 5.15 -17.14
CA LYS A 338 7.56 6.56 -17.53
C LYS A 338 7.97 7.46 -16.36
N ALA A 339 8.13 6.92 -15.14
CA ALA A 339 8.44 7.70 -13.95
C ALA A 339 9.85 8.32 -14.04
N SER A 340 9.98 9.57 -13.55
CA SER A 340 11.20 10.39 -13.61
C SER A 340 11.56 10.99 -12.25
#